data_93a632bfad0e6c6d21620cc89401031c
#
_entry.id   93a632bfad0e6c6d21620cc89401031c
#
_cell.length_a   1.000
_cell.length_b   1.000
_cell.length_c   1.000
_cell.angle_alpha   90.00
_cell.angle_beta   90.00
_cell.angle_gamma   90.00
#
_symmetry.space_group_name_H-M   'P 1'
#
loop_
_entity.id
_entity.type
_entity.pdbx_description
1 polymer ?
#
loop_
_entity_poly.entity_id
_entity_poly.type
_entity_poly.pdbx_seq_one_letter_code
_entity_poly.pdbx_strand_id
1 'polypeptide(L)'
;MDLQRIAAGLFAFAVVAVGAGSSVASGQPVPARPAAPSTVSTAPQGDVTLNLGQEAAIQGKDLTVRYLRVVSDSRCRPNMTCIWQGEATLAFLLSEPGRGESTTAELHSGPRTGPQATSFAASRVELVSVSEDGLEATVRVG
;
A
#
# COMPACT_ATOMS: atom_id res chain seq x y z
N MET A 1 -14.50 -6.81 65.37
CA MET A 1 -15.87 -6.55 65.75
C MET A 1 -16.62 -6.44 64.47
N ASP A 2 -17.37 -7.26 64.25
CA ASP A 2 -18.51 -8.12 64.14
C ASP A 2 -18.69 -8.52 62.69
N LEU A 3 -18.56 -9.77 62.36
CA LEU A 3 -19.50 -10.88 62.47
C LEU A 3 -20.91 -10.58 61.98
N GLN A 4 -21.28 -11.18 60.90
CA GLN A 4 -22.51 -11.95 60.69
C GLN A 4 -22.58 -12.37 59.23
N ARG A 5 -22.37 -13.63 58.92
CA ARG A 5 -23.23 -14.83 59.01
C ARG A 5 -24.59 -14.62 58.40
N ILE A 6 -24.91 -15.51 57.51
CA ILE A 6 -26.18 -16.22 57.23
C ILE A 6 -26.36 -16.25 55.73
N ALA A 7 -26.59 -17.29 55.09
CA ALA A 7 -27.08 -18.61 55.13
C ALA A 7 -27.59 -18.98 53.73
N ALA A 8 -27.21 -20.14 53.32
CA ALA A 8 -27.96 -21.15 52.58
C ALA A 8 -29.21 -20.75 51.82
N GLY A 9 -29.21 -21.10 50.57
CA GLY A 9 -30.37 -21.20 49.72
C GLY A 9 -30.10 -22.15 48.53
N LEU A 10 -30.23 -23.43 48.79
CA LEU A 10 -30.39 -24.50 47.80
C LEU A 10 -31.70 -24.30 47.05
N PHE A 11 -31.64 -24.05 45.76
CA PHE A 11 -32.76 -24.34 44.86
C PHE A 11 -32.24 -25.12 43.67
N ALA A 12 -32.46 -26.42 43.75
CA ALA A 12 -32.41 -27.30 42.61
C ALA A 12 -33.69 -27.07 41.79
N PHE A 13 -33.53 -26.61 40.57
CA PHE A 13 -34.56 -26.75 39.55
C PHE A 13 -34.00 -27.54 38.38
N ALA A 14 -34.36 -28.80 38.35
CA ALA A 14 -34.27 -29.60 37.16
C ALA A 14 -35.36 -29.14 36.17
N VAL A 15 -34.99 -28.53 35.10
CA VAL A 15 -35.87 -28.35 33.95
C VAL A 15 -35.31 -29.17 32.82
N VAL A 16 -35.96 -30.32 32.60
CA VAL A 16 -35.86 -31.06 31.38
C VAL A 16 -36.59 -30.25 30.30
N ALA A 17 -35.85 -29.63 29.39
CA ALA A 17 -36.44 -29.09 28.19
C ALA A 17 -35.95 -29.95 27.01
N VAL A 18 -36.83 -30.77 26.55
CA VAL A 18 -36.78 -31.37 25.22
C VAL A 18 -36.97 -30.19 24.24
N GLY A 19 -35.92 -29.71 23.68
CA GLY A 19 -35.92 -28.70 22.64
C GLY A 19 -35.59 -29.29 21.28
N ALA A 20 -36.58 -29.29 20.44
CA ALA A 20 -36.55 -29.67 19.05
C ALA A 20 -35.38 -29.06 18.27
N GLY A 21 -34.83 -29.82 17.36
CA GLY A 21 -33.76 -29.44 16.50
C GLY A 21 -33.99 -28.16 15.73
N SER A 22 -33.15 -27.18 16.00
CA SER A 22 -32.91 -26.09 15.11
C SER A 22 -31.66 -26.43 14.32
N SER A 23 -31.84 -26.79 13.08
CA SER A 23 -30.78 -26.84 12.07
C SER A 23 -30.27 -25.41 11.91
N VAL A 24 -29.30 -25.03 12.69
CA VAL A 24 -28.47 -23.86 12.38
C VAL A 24 -27.74 -24.21 11.10
N ALA A 25 -28.16 -23.57 10.03
CA ALA A 25 -27.34 -23.49 8.84
C ALA A 25 -25.98 -22.92 9.27
N SER A 26 -24.98 -23.78 9.31
CA SER A 26 -23.60 -23.37 9.51
C SER A 26 -23.21 -22.52 8.32
N GLY A 27 -23.45 -21.22 8.45
CA GLY A 27 -22.76 -20.25 7.61
C GLY A 27 -21.29 -20.42 7.93
N GLN A 28 -20.58 -21.20 7.13
CA GLN A 28 -19.14 -21.25 7.22
C GLN A 28 -18.63 -19.86 6.97
N PRO A 29 -17.84 -19.28 7.87
CA PRO A 29 -17.18 -18.02 7.59
C PRO A 29 -16.33 -18.30 6.34
N VAL A 30 -16.65 -17.62 5.26
CA VAL A 30 -15.80 -17.60 4.07
C VAL A 30 -14.41 -17.22 4.57
N PRO A 31 -13.38 -18.09 4.42
CA PRO A 31 -12.04 -17.71 4.85
C PRO A 31 -11.71 -16.42 4.13
N ALA A 32 -11.49 -15.35 4.90
CA ALA A 32 -10.98 -14.13 4.35
C ALA A 32 -9.73 -14.51 3.55
N ARG A 33 -9.76 -14.24 2.27
CA ARG A 33 -8.61 -14.49 1.40
C ARG A 33 -7.44 -13.78 2.05
N PRO A 34 -6.35 -14.47 2.43
CA PRO A 34 -5.20 -13.77 2.99
C PRO A 34 -4.82 -12.72 1.95
N ALA A 35 -4.80 -11.46 2.37
CA ALA A 35 -4.23 -10.40 1.55
C ALA A 35 -2.85 -10.91 1.14
N ALA A 36 -2.59 -11.01 -0.16
CA ALA A 36 -1.28 -11.40 -0.65
C ALA A 36 -0.26 -10.51 0.06
N PRO A 37 0.79 -11.06 0.71
CA PRO A 37 1.76 -10.24 1.38
C PRO A 37 2.28 -9.25 0.35
N SER A 38 2.11 -7.96 0.63
CA SER A 38 2.74 -6.92 -0.16
C SER A 38 4.23 -7.13 0.03
N THR A 39 4.86 -7.81 -0.91
CA THR A 39 6.30 -8.04 -0.88
C THR A 39 6.97 -6.70 -1.09
N VAL A 40 7.37 -6.06 0.00
CA VAL A 40 8.25 -4.91 -0.08
C VAL A 40 9.60 -5.43 -0.56
N SER A 41 9.95 -5.09 -1.77
CA SER A 41 11.26 -5.38 -2.32
C SER A 41 12.29 -4.46 -1.68
N THR A 42 13.47 -4.97 -1.35
CA THR A 42 14.57 -4.14 -0.88
C THR A 42 15.43 -3.74 -2.08
N ALA A 43 15.62 -2.45 -2.28
CA ALA A 43 16.40 -1.90 -3.39
C ALA A 43 17.60 -1.11 -2.90
N PRO A 44 18.74 -1.14 -3.61
CA PRO A 44 19.90 -0.31 -3.29
C PRO A 44 19.60 1.18 -3.54
N GLN A 45 20.42 2.05 -2.99
CA GLN A 45 20.41 3.47 -3.38
C GLN A 45 20.81 3.60 -4.86
N GLY A 46 20.26 4.60 -5.52
CA GLY A 46 20.48 4.83 -6.94
C GLY A 46 19.21 4.55 -7.77
N ASP A 47 19.37 3.94 -8.92
CA ASP A 47 18.26 3.67 -9.82
C ASP A 47 17.48 2.42 -9.39
N VAL A 48 16.20 2.62 -9.13
CA VAL A 48 15.27 1.59 -8.68
C VAL A 48 14.14 1.48 -9.69
N THR A 49 13.94 0.31 -10.25
CA THR A 49 12.83 0.03 -11.17
C THR A 49 11.67 -0.61 -10.43
N LEU A 50 10.50 -0.04 -10.59
CA LEU A 50 9.25 -0.45 -9.94
C LEU A 50 8.19 -0.76 -10.97
N ASN A 51 7.52 -1.89 -10.82
CA ASN A 51 6.28 -2.16 -11.54
C ASN A 51 5.10 -1.41 -10.89
N LEU A 52 4.05 -1.20 -11.66
CA LEU A 52 2.84 -0.56 -11.18
C LEU A 52 2.29 -1.27 -9.93
N GLY A 53 2.14 -0.53 -8.85
CA GLY A 53 1.72 -1.04 -7.55
C GLY A 53 2.83 -1.64 -6.68
N GLN A 54 4.04 -1.78 -7.22
CA GLN A 54 5.18 -2.31 -6.47
C GLN A 54 5.76 -1.26 -5.51
N GLU A 55 6.24 -1.76 -4.38
CA GLU A 55 6.89 -0.99 -3.34
C GLU A 55 8.32 -1.49 -3.10
N ALA A 56 9.25 -0.58 -2.90
CA ALA A 56 10.62 -0.90 -2.56
C ALA A 56 11.11 -0.08 -1.37
N ALA A 57 11.71 -0.76 -0.40
CA ALA A 57 12.44 -0.13 0.70
C ALA A 57 13.88 0.14 0.25
N ILE A 58 14.34 1.37 0.46
CA ILE A 58 15.68 1.79 0.02
C ILE A 58 16.71 1.45 1.09
N GLN A 59 17.73 0.70 0.71
CA GLN A 59 18.79 0.30 1.63
C GLN A 59 19.52 1.52 2.21
N GLY A 60 19.74 1.49 3.53
CA GLY A 60 20.45 2.55 4.23
C GLY A 60 19.69 3.86 4.40
N LYS A 61 18.42 3.89 4.04
CA LYS A 61 17.51 5.03 4.23
C LYS A 61 16.19 4.58 4.84
N ASP A 62 15.61 5.41 5.69
CA ASP A 62 14.24 5.21 6.16
C ASP A 62 13.25 5.75 5.12
N LEU A 63 13.27 5.12 3.96
CA LEU A 63 12.46 5.51 2.82
C LEU A 63 11.95 4.28 2.08
N THR A 64 10.65 4.28 1.83
CA THR A 64 9.97 3.33 0.97
C THR A 64 9.30 4.07 -0.16
N VAL A 65 9.45 3.58 -1.38
CA VAL A 65 8.88 4.16 -2.60
C VAL A 65 7.93 3.15 -3.23
N ARG A 66 6.70 3.57 -3.47
CA ARG A 66 5.68 2.76 -4.15
C ARG A 66 5.18 3.46 -5.40
N TYR A 67 5.18 2.75 -6.52
CA TYR A 67 4.58 3.22 -7.76
C TYR A 67 3.05 3.03 -7.71
N LEU A 68 2.29 4.12 -7.60
CA LEU A 68 0.85 4.05 -7.41
C LEU A 68 0.09 3.91 -8.73
N ARG A 69 0.31 4.84 -9.65
CA ARG A 69 -0.47 4.93 -10.90
C ARG A 69 0.12 5.91 -11.89
N VAL A 70 -0.28 5.77 -13.14
CA VAL A 70 -0.14 6.81 -14.16
C VAL A 70 -1.26 7.84 -13.95
N VAL A 71 -0.89 9.09 -13.77
CA VAL A 71 -1.86 10.21 -13.67
C VAL A 71 -2.29 10.67 -15.05
N SER A 72 -1.31 10.87 -15.93
CA SER A 72 -1.51 11.20 -17.33
C SER A 72 -0.34 10.73 -18.18
N ASP A 73 -0.58 10.43 -19.42
CA ASP A 73 0.45 10.06 -20.37
C ASP A 73 0.10 10.63 -21.74
N SER A 74 0.81 11.66 -22.14
CA SER A 74 0.68 12.32 -23.44
C SER A 74 1.84 12.03 -24.37
N ARG A 75 2.69 11.05 -24.01
CA ARG A 75 3.85 10.67 -24.84
C ARG A 75 3.39 10.16 -26.22
N CYS A 76 4.20 10.46 -27.22
CA CYS A 76 3.99 9.94 -28.57
C CYS A 76 4.22 8.42 -28.59
N ARG A 77 3.22 7.66 -29.04
CA ARG A 77 3.35 6.21 -29.22
C ARG A 77 4.16 5.89 -30.49
N PRO A 78 4.85 4.73 -30.54
CA PRO A 78 5.76 4.39 -31.66
C PRO A 78 5.15 4.44 -33.06
N ASN A 79 3.83 4.25 -33.17
CA ASN A 79 3.11 4.21 -34.45
C ASN A 79 2.33 5.50 -34.77
N MET A 80 2.61 6.59 -34.04
CA MET A 80 1.92 7.87 -34.23
C MET A 80 2.92 8.97 -34.57
N THR A 81 2.57 9.80 -35.53
CA THR A 81 3.31 11.03 -35.82
C THR A 81 2.79 12.12 -34.90
N CYS A 82 3.64 12.58 -33.97
CA CYS A 82 3.32 13.65 -33.04
C CYS A 82 4.14 14.90 -33.37
N ILE A 83 3.50 16.05 -33.26
CA ILE A 83 4.17 17.36 -33.41
C ILE A 83 5.01 17.66 -32.18
N TRP A 84 4.61 17.12 -31.03
CA TRP A 84 5.24 17.32 -29.73
C TRP A 84 5.52 15.98 -29.08
N GLN A 85 6.70 15.86 -28.49
CA GLN A 85 6.99 14.77 -27.58
C GLN A 85 6.30 15.08 -26.24
N GLY A 86 5.23 14.34 -25.93
CA GLY A 86 4.50 14.50 -24.68
C GLY A 86 5.28 13.97 -23.46
N GLU A 87 4.69 14.12 -22.31
CA GLU A 87 5.24 13.70 -21.02
C GLU A 87 4.28 12.76 -20.30
N ALA A 88 4.81 11.86 -19.49
CA ALA A 88 4.05 11.07 -18.55
C ALA A 88 4.13 11.70 -17.16
N THR A 89 3.02 11.69 -16.45
CA THR A 89 2.94 12.06 -15.02
C THR A 89 2.58 10.84 -14.23
N LEU A 90 3.41 10.49 -13.26
CA LEU A 90 3.26 9.31 -12.41
C LEU A 90 3.11 9.71 -10.95
N ALA A 91 2.28 9.01 -10.23
CA ALA A 91 2.13 9.19 -8.78
C ALA A 91 2.90 8.12 -8.03
N PHE A 92 3.66 8.54 -7.03
CA PHE A 92 4.42 7.70 -6.12
C PHE A 92 4.02 7.98 -4.68
N LEU A 93 3.89 6.94 -3.87
CA LEU A 93 3.79 7.07 -2.43
C LEU A 93 5.19 6.95 -1.84
N LEU A 94 5.61 7.97 -1.13
CA LEU A 94 6.86 8.01 -0.38
C LEU A 94 6.52 7.88 1.09
N SER A 95 7.14 6.95 1.78
CA SER A 95 6.89 6.68 3.19
C SER A 95 8.19 6.63 3.98
N GLU A 96 8.16 7.15 5.20
CA GLU A 96 9.22 7.07 6.20
C GLU A 96 8.73 6.18 7.36
N PRO A 97 8.94 4.85 7.29
CA PRO A 97 8.38 3.90 8.25
C PRO A 97 8.77 4.17 9.70
N GLY A 98 10.00 4.63 9.94
CA GLY A 98 10.50 4.93 11.27
C GLY A 98 9.78 6.11 11.95
N ARG A 99 9.19 7.02 11.16
CA ARG A 99 8.39 8.15 11.66
C ARG A 99 6.90 7.99 11.43
N GLY A 100 6.51 7.02 10.62
CA GLY A 100 5.12 6.86 10.21
C GLY A 100 4.59 7.98 9.31
N GLU A 101 5.48 8.71 8.64
CA GLU A 101 5.14 9.78 7.71
C GLU A 101 5.06 9.25 6.29
N SER A 102 4.15 9.80 5.51
CA SER A 102 4.02 9.48 4.10
C SER A 102 3.48 10.66 3.30
N THR A 103 3.82 10.71 2.03
CA THR A 103 3.32 11.70 1.08
C THR A 103 3.15 11.08 -0.30
N THR A 104 2.22 11.60 -1.06
CA THR A 104 2.10 11.26 -2.48
C THR A 104 2.77 12.36 -3.30
N ALA A 105 3.68 11.96 -4.18
CA ALA A 105 4.37 12.86 -5.09
C ALA A 105 4.00 12.52 -6.52
N GLU A 106 3.72 13.54 -7.32
CA GLU A 106 3.58 13.43 -8.76
C GLU A 106 4.89 13.84 -9.42
N LEU A 107 5.49 12.93 -10.19
CA LEU A 107 6.72 13.15 -10.92
C LEU A 107 6.45 13.06 -12.41
N HIS A 108 7.09 13.94 -13.15
CA HIS A 108 6.95 14.09 -14.59
C HIS A 108 8.17 13.52 -15.33
N SER A 109 7.95 12.90 -16.47
CA SER A 109 9.03 12.35 -17.29
C SER A 109 9.82 13.42 -18.04
N GLY A 110 9.33 14.65 -18.04
CA GLY A 110 9.98 15.81 -18.66
C GLY A 110 9.69 17.10 -17.88
N PRO A 111 10.39 18.19 -18.21
CA PRO A 111 10.34 19.43 -17.41
C PRO A 111 9.16 20.34 -17.72
N ARG A 112 8.33 20.00 -18.72
CA ARG A 112 7.31 20.94 -19.23
C ARG A 112 6.07 21.05 -18.36
N THR A 113 5.64 19.94 -17.77
CA THR A 113 4.37 19.88 -17.04
C THR A 113 4.53 19.93 -15.54
N GLY A 114 5.74 19.68 -15.02
CA GLY A 114 5.99 19.73 -13.58
C GLY A 114 7.35 19.19 -13.17
N PRO A 115 7.56 18.96 -11.87
CA PRO A 115 8.84 18.52 -11.35
C PRO A 115 9.13 17.07 -11.70
N GLN A 116 10.38 16.80 -12.13
CA GLN A 116 10.88 15.44 -12.35
C GLN A 116 11.37 14.79 -11.04
N ALA A 117 11.57 15.57 -9.99
CA ALA A 117 12.09 15.10 -8.71
C ALA A 117 11.41 15.78 -7.55
N THR A 118 11.40 15.10 -6.41
CA THR A 118 10.94 15.61 -5.11
C THR A 118 11.92 15.24 -4.02
N SER A 119 11.82 15.91 -2.89
CA SER A 119 12.60 15.58 -1.68
C SER A 119 11.67 15.15 -0.57
N PHE A 120 11.99 14.03 0.08
CA PHE A 120 11.24 13.48 1.21
C PHE A 120 12.20 12.65 2.09
N ALA A 121 12.02 12.70 3.41
CA ALA A 121 12.85 11.93 4.36
C ALA A 121 14.37 12.09 4.14
N ALA A 122 14.84 13.35 3.96
CA ALA A 122 16.22 13.69 3.66
C ALA A 122 16.79 12.98 2.40
N SER A 123 15.94 12.55 1.50
CA SER A 123 16.28 11.90 0.23
C SER A 123 15.69 12.65 -0.94
N ARG A 124 16.36 12.59 -2.08
CA ARG A 124 15.85 13.08 -3.35
C ARG A 124 15.38 11.89 -4.17
N VAL A 125 14.16 11.95 -4.66
CA VAL A 125 13.56 10.96 -5.55
C VAL A 125 13.30 11.62 -6.89
N GLU A 126 13.89 11.08 -7.94
CA GLU A 126 13.80 11.61 -9.30
C GLU A 126 13.29 10.53 -10.26
N LEU A 127 12.33 10.88 -11.10
CA LEU A 127 11.87 9.99 -12.16
C LEU A 127 12.90 9.99 -13.30
N VAL A 128 13.49 8.83 -13.57
CA VAL A 128 14.51 8.64 -14.62
C VAL A 128 13.88 8.21 -15.93
N SER A 129 13.01 7.20 -15.89
CA SER A 129 12.37 6.66 -17.08
C SER A 129 11.04 5.99 -16.78
N VAL A 130 10.23 5.85 -17.82
CA VAL A 130 8.93 5.17 -17.77
C VAL A 130 8.84 4.27 -19.00
N SER A 131 8.40 3.04 -18.83
CA SER A 131 8.14 2.13 -19.96
C SER A 131 7.06 2.68 -20.89
N GLU A 132 7.03 2.20 -22.13
CA GLU A 132 6.05 2.67 -23.13
C GLU A 132 4.60 2.42 -22.72
N ASP A 133 4.37 1.31 -22.02
CA ASP A 133 3.05 0.92 -21.50
C ASP A 133 2.69 1.58 -20.15
N GLY A 134 3.63 2.28 -19.52
CA GLY A 134 3.45 2.89 -18.20
C GLY A 134 3.41 1.89 -17.03
N LEU A 135 3.69 0.61 -17.29
CA LEU A 135 3.65 -0.41 -16.24
C LEU A 135 4.92 -0.49 -15.40
N GLU A 136 6.01 0.08 -15.88
CA GLU A 136 7.30 0.10 -15.21
C GLU A 136 7.88 1.52 -15.18
N ALA A 137 8.40 1.92 -14.04
CA ALA A 137 9.03 3.21 -13.82
C ALA A 137 10.36 3.04 -13.11
N THR A 138 11.39 3.76 -13.56
CA THR A 138 12.68 3.82 -12.89
C THR A 138 12.82 5.17 -12.20
N VAL A 139 13.08 5.14 -10.90
CA VAL A 139 13.36 6.32 -10.07
C VAL A 139 14.78 6.25 -9.52
N ARG A 140 15.40 7.39 -9.42
CA ARG A 140 16.71 7.53 -8.76
C ARG A 140 16.53 8.10 -7.37
N VAL A 141 17.12 7.41 -6.39
CA VAL A 141 17.09 7.81 -4.98
C VAL A 141 18.51 8.16 -4.52
N GLY A 142 18.65 9.38 -4.08
CA GLY A 142 19.94 9.89 -3.59
C GLY A 142 19.86 10.65 -2.30
#